data_1bc99e8f51bc5e11c4fda280f95a9946
#
_entry.id   1bc99e8f51bc5e11c4fda280f95a9946
#
_cell.length_a   1.000
_cell.length_b   1.000
_cell.length_c   1.000
_cell.angle_alpha   90.00
_cell.angle_beta   90.00
_cell.angle_gamma   90.00
#
_symmetry.space_group_name_H-M   'P 1'
#
loop_
_entity.id
_entity.type
_entity.pdbx_description
1 polymer ?
#
loop_
_entity_poly.entity_id
_entity_poly.type
_entity_poly.pdbx_seq_one_letter_code
_entity_poly.pdbx_strand_id
1 'polypeptide(L)'
;MATTATVPQYLEGDASADFGDFVSTEDEELDLEEVVEPWHKYDEKETAHVFYPICLGEVLNERYLVEHKIGSGGFSTVWMAHDLQNKRDVALKVMSSGEGGENETRIQDEILQNVKDTSNLITYLATFLLPGNKCHHRVLVFPMKGPCLHPTLLRNLSMITRMSAARQLLEALGNLHRAGIVHRDLNERNCMWGIVPLHHLDRSAKYKALGRPLKQIIPFVELWKQGELVRPIEIPENLRTEKFYLGDFGLAMKLGDSMAQHGYPPMQFCSPDRLHRKGPSFACDMWSYMVIFAELYLGHLPFPTFLKGGIISSIVRCLGPLPEGWKGLYTHPGGLDSWYDQHTKPHPEHDLASTIGYFRPEADLDERKHVLSVLSRVFTYCPDKRLTAAQLLRDPSFRAIMDRYGC
;
A
#
# COMPACT_ATOMS: atom_id res chain seq x y z
N MET A 1 44.40 -8.13 0.55
CA MET A 1 44.44 -7.61 1.94
C MET A 1 43.01 -7.43 2.34
N ALA A 2 42.51 -8.32 3.21
CA ALA A 2 41.12 -8.25 3.69
C ALA A 2 41.00 -7.07 4.66
N THR A 3 40.20 -6.09 4.32
CA THR A 3 39.80 -5.01 5.23
C THR A 3 38.77 -5.60 6.21
N THR A 4 39.22 -5.84 7.42
CA THR A 4 38.35 -6.13 8.58
C THR A 4 37.39 -4.97 8.75
N ALA A 5 36.09 -5.22 8.55
CA ALA A 5 35.04 -4.30 8.92
C ALA A 5 35.08 -4.05 10.43
N THR A 6 35.38 -2.85 10.84
CA THR A 6 35.33 -2.40 12.24
C THR A 6 33.90 -2.46 12.73
N VAL A 7 33.64 -3.28 13.75
CA VAL A 7 32.39 -3.29 14.50
C VAL A 7 32.19 -1.90 15.11
N PRO A 8 31.04 -1.24 14.89
CA PRO A 8 30.79 0.08 15.47
C PRO A 8 30.80 0.02 17.00
N GLN A 9 31.51 0.93 17.64
CA GLN A 9 31.46 1.12 19.09
C GLN A 9 30.03 1.55 19.49
N TYR A 10 29.32 0.70 20.17
CA TYR A 10 28.02 1.01 20.77
C TYR A 10 28.18 2.09 21.85
N LEU A 11 27.19 2.98 21.95
CA LEU A 11 27.09 3.96 23.01
C LEU A 11 27.13 3.26 24.38
N GLU A 12 28.03 3.66 25.24
CA GLU A 12 28.15 3.16 26.63
C GLU A 12 26.80 3.32 27.34
N GLY A 13 26.15 2.21 27.69
CA GLY A 13 24.88 2.17 28.40
C GLY A 13 23.91 1.07 27.95
N ASP A 14 24.01 0.56 26.70
CA ASP A 14 23.16 -0.50 26.18
C ASP A 14 23.94 -1.83 26.09
N ALA A 15 24.29 -2.33 27.27
CA ALA A 15 25.30 -3.40 27.46
C ALA A 15 24.79 -4.81 27.10
N SER A 16 23.64 -4.98 26.51
CA SER A 16 23.25 -6.24 25.87
C SER A 16 22.73 -5.95 24.46
N ALA A 17 23.45 -6.45 23.47
CA ALA A 17 23.08 -6.41 22.06
C ALA A 17 21.86 -7.31 21.79
N ASP A 18 20.75 -7.08 22.50
CA ASP A 18 19.51 -7.82 22.41
C ASP A 18 18.65 -7.23 21.27
N PHE A 19 18.73 -7.85 20.10
CA PHE A 19 17.96 -7.51 18.92
C PHE A 19 17.02 -8.65 18.50
N GLY A 20 16.26 -9.19 19.47
CA GLY A 20 15.26 -10.21 19.22
C GLY A 20 15.79 -11.64 19.36
N ASP A 21 14.91 -12.59 19.11
CA ASP A 21 15.14 -14.01 19.37
C ASP A 21 15.31 -14.75 18.04
N PHE A 22 16.27 -15.69 18.01
CA PHE A 22 16.37 -16.62 16.88
C PHE A 22 15.30 -17.70 16.98
N VAL A 23 14.76 -18.09 15.82
CA VAL A 23 13.90 -19.29 15.72
C VAL A 23 14.69 -20.50 16.22
N SER A 24 14.08 -21.29 17.12
CA SER A 24 14.67 -22.54 17.58
C SER A 24 14.73 -23.55 16.43
N THR A 25 15.86 -24.19 16.23
CA THR A 25 16.03 -25.25 15.22
C THR A 25 15.24 -26.53 15.58
N GLU A 26 14.68 -26.61 16.78
CA GLU A 26 13.86 -27.73 17.25
C GLU A 26 12.35 -27.54 16.92
N ASP A 27 11.92 -26.33 16.60
CA ASP A 27 10.56 -26.03 16.17
C ASP A 27 10.45 -26.18 14.64
N GLU A 28 10.23 -27.39 14.14
CA GLU A 28 9.95 -27.67 12.72
C GLU A 28 8.68 -26.95 12.18
N GLU A 29 7.89 -26.32 13.06
CA GLU A 29 6.65 -25.62 12.71
C GLU A 29 6.82 -24.14 12.34
N LEU A 30 8.00 -23.53 12.54
CA LEU A 30 8.22 -22.12 12.28
C LEU A 30 9.31 -21.88 11.23
N ASP A 31 9.01 -22.17 9.98
CA ASP A 31 9.81 -21.64 8.87
C ASP A 31 9.40 -20.19 8.61
N LEU A 32 10.31 -19.25 8.95
CA LEU A 32 10.05 -17.82 8.70
C LEU A 32 9.89 -17.52 7.21
N GLU A 33 10.39 -18.35 6.32
CA GLU A 33 10.22 -18.17 4.87
C GLU A 33 8.75 -18.20 4.44
N GLU A 34 7.89 -18.97 5.11
CA GLU A 34 6.46 -19.01 4.81
C GLU A 34 5.72 -17.71 5.20
N VAL A 35 6.24 -16.95 6.16
CA VAL A 35 5.58 -15.76 6.72
C VAL A 35 6.29 -14.44 6.41
N VAL A 36 7.48 -14.49 5.79
CA VAL A 36 8.29 -13.32 5.45
C VAL A 36 8.45 -13.23 3.93
N GLU A 37 9.61 -12.88 3.44
CA GLU A 37 9.96 -12.96 2.03
C GLU A 37 10.77 -14.21 1.74
N PRO A 38 10.64 -14.78 0.52
CA PRO A 38 11.43 -15.95 0.13
C PRO A 38 12.93 -15.64 0.10
N TRP A 39 13.75 -16.55 0.59
CA TRP A 39 15.22 -16.42 0.63
C TRP A 39 15.86 -16.18 -0.75
N HIS A 40 15.27 -16.74 -1.83
CA HIS A 40 15.77 -16.55 -3.21
C HIS A 40 15.75 -15.08 -3.67
N LYS A 41 15.00 -14.20 -2.97
CA LYS A 41 15.04 -12.76 -3.22
C LYS A 41 16.38 -12.11 -2.87
N TYR A 42 17.22 -12.81 -2.13
CA TYR A 42 18.57 -12.38 -1.76
C TYR A 42 19.65 -13.02 -2.65
N ASP A 43 19.30 -13.95 -3.56
CA ASP A 43 20.23 -14.65 -4.44
C ASP A 43 20.38 -13.96 -5.79
N GLU A 44 21.59 -13.43 -6.08
CA GLU A 44 21.92 -12.82 -7.37
C GLU A 44 21.81 -13.80 -8.55
N LYS A 45 21.80 -15.12 -8.31
CA LYS A 45 21.65 -16.14 -9.35
C LYS A 45 20.19 -16.37 -9.73
N GLU A 46 19.27 -16.14 -8.79
CA GLU A 46 17.85 -16.43 -8.93
C GLU A 46 17.02 -15.20 -9.38
N THR A 47 17.51 -13.98 -9.09
CA THR A 47 16.77 -12.76 -9.42
C THR A 47 17.67 -11.60 -9.82
N ALA A 48 17.20 -10.78 -10.77
CA ALA A 48 17.82 -9.50 -11.11
C ALA A 48 17.49 -8.38 -10.10
N HIS A 49 16.48 -8.59 -9.25
CA HIS A 49 15.99 -7.65 -8.24
C HIS A 49 16.33 -8.14 -6.83
N VAL A 50 17.64 -8.15 -6.54
CA VAL A 50 18.16 -8.69 -5.28
C VAL A 50 17.86 -7.75 -4.12
N PHE A 51 17.37 -8.29 -3.01
CA PHE A 51 17.19 -7.52 -1.78
C PHE A 51 18.52 -7.32 -1.07
N TYR A 52 18.64 -6.18 -0.39
CA TYR A 52 19.79 -5.87 0.44
C TYR A 52 19.71 -6.66 1.76
N PRO A 53 20.70 -7.51 2.09
CA PRO A 53 20.69 -8.25 3.35
C PRO A 53 20.90 -7.29 4.53
N ILE A 54 20.06 -7.40 5.57
CA ILE A 54 20.11 -6.55 6.76
C ILE A 54 20.03 -7.44 8.00
N CYS A 55 20.85 -7.13 9.00
CA CYS A 55 20.74 -7.68 10.34
C CYS A 55 20.14 -6.67 11.31
N LEU A 56 19.35 -7.14 12.27
CA LEU A 56 18.89 -6.28 13.36
C LEU A 56 20.09 -5.82 14.19
N GLY A 57 20.07 -4.55 14.63
CA GLY A 57 21.19 -3.91 15.31
C GLY A 57 22.23 -3.27 14.38
N GLU A 58 22.09 -3.45 13.06
CA GLU A 58 22.95 -2.78 12.09
C GLU A 58 22.65 -1.27 12.04
N VAL A 59 23.69 -0.46 11.93
CA VAL A 59 23.55 0.99 11.72
C VAL A 59 23.78 1.30 10.24
N LEU A 60 22.72 1.63 9.52
CA LEU A 60 22.77 1.99 8.11
C LEU A 60 23.13 3.47 7.96
N ASN A 61 24.04 3.76 6.99
CA ASN A 61 24.49 5.13 6.70
C ASN A 61 24.97 5.89 7.95
N GLU A 62 25.63 5.20 8.89
CA GLU A 62 26.16 5.76 10.15
C GLU A 62 25.12 6.51 11.01
N ARG A 63 23.84 6.25 10.77
CA ARG A 63 22.76 7.05 11.35
C ARG A 63 21.53 6.26 11.77
N TYR A 64 21.14 5.24 11.04
CA TYR A 64 19.87 4.55 11.23
C TYR A 64 20.08 3.18 11.85
N LEU A 65 19.82 3.06 13.15
CA LEU A 65 19.89 1.79 13.88
C LEU A 65 18.64 0.96 13.58
N VAL A 66 18.80 -0.16 12.90
CA VAL A 66 17.70 -1.06 12.54
C VAL A 66 17.23 -1.84 13.77
N GLU A 67 15.95 -1.68 14.14
CA GLU A 67 15.39 -2.29 15.34
C GLU A 67 14.34 -3.37 15.06
N HIS A 68 13.62 -3.30 13.92
CA HIS A 68 12.60 -4.29 13.57
C HIS A 68 12.32 -4.28 12.07
N LYS A 69 11.56 -5.26 11.59
CA LYS A 69 11.05 -5.27 10.22
C LYS A 69 9.59 -4.82 10.19
N ILE A 70 9.22 -3.99 9.22
CA ILE A 70 7.83 -3.57 8.99
C ILE A 70 7.17 -4.47 7.96
N GLY A 71 7.90 -4.86 6.90
CA GLY A 71 7.36 -5.70 5.85
C GLY A 71 8.27 -5.81 4.63
N SER A 72 7.74 -6.41 3.58
CA SER A 72 8.38 -6.53 2.28
C SER A 72 7.37 -6.42 1.15
N GLY A 73 7.85 -6.09 -0.04
CA GLY A 73 7.07 -6.04 -1.27
C GLY A 73 7.79 -6.72 -2.41
N GLY A 74 7.32 -6.54 -3.63
CA GLY A 74 7.95 -7.13 -4.83
C GLY A 74 9.38 -6.65 -5.06
N PHE A 75 9.66 -5.38 -4.73
CA PHE A 75 10.90 -4.68 -5.08
C PHE A 75 11.56 -3.95 -3.91
N SER A 76 11.14 -4.19 -2.67
CA SER A 76 11.72 -3.54 -1.49
C SER A 76 11.46 -4.31 -0.21
N THR A 77 12.31 -4.09 0.78
CA THR A 77 12.07 -4.42 2.18
C THR A 77 11.89 -3.15 2.99
N VAL A 78 11.06 -3.18 4.03
CA VAL A 78 10.79 -2.00 4.87
C VAL A 78 11.13 -2.32 6.32
N TRP A 79 11.95 -1.47 6.92
CA TRP A 79 12.52 -1.66 8.25
C TRP A 79 12.19 -0.51 9.18
N MET A 80 11.88 -0.79 10.41
CA MET A 80 11.84 0.19 11.49
C MET A 80 13.26 0.46 11.97
N ALA A 81 13.64 1.73 12.02
CA ALA A 81 14.94 2.13 12.51
C ALA A 81 14.83 3.35 13.42
N HIS A 82 15.77 3.46 14.37
CA HIS A 82 15.95 4.66 15.18
C HIS A 82 16.96 5.60 14.51
N ASP A 83 16.54 6.81 14.18
CA ASP A 83 17.41 7.88 13.66
C ASP A 83 18.24 8.45 14.81
N LEU A 84 19.50 8.06 14.90
CA LEU A 84 20.43 8.44 15.97
C LEU A 84 20.69 9.94 16.05
N GLN A 85 20.56 10.65 14.93
CA GLN A 85 20.76 12.11 14.86
C GLN A 85 19.52 12.88 15.35
N ASN A 86 18.34 12.53 14.82
CA ASN A 86 17.10 13.26 15.11
C ASN A 86 16.29 12.66 16.26
N LYS A 87 16.77 11.56 16.87
CA LYS A 87 16.14 10.89 18.02
C LYS A 87 14.67 10.56 17.76
N ARG A 88 14.37 9.97 16.59
CA ARG A 88 13.02 9.58 16.18
C ARG A 88 13.03 8.24 15.47
N ASP A 89 11.88 7.57 15.49
CA ASP A 89 11.71 6.33 14.75
C ASP A 89 11.25 6.62 13.32
N VAL A 90 11.82 5.88 12.38
CA VAL A 90 11.60 6.04 10.95
C VAL A 90 11.37 4.67 10.28
N ALA A 91 10.74 4.68 9.11
CA ALA A 91 10.65 3.53 8.24
C ALA A 91 11.68 3.69 7.10
N LEU A 92 12.52 2.67 6.92
CA LEU A 92 13.50 2.60 5.84
C LEU A 92 12.97 1.67 4.75
N LYS A 93 12.58 2.21 3.59
CA LYS A 93 12.24 1.44 2.40
C LYS A 93 13.51 1.22 1.61
N VAL A 94 14.03 -0.01 1.64
CA VAL A 94 15.28 -0.41 0.98
C VAL A 94 14.93 -1.08 -0.34
N MET A 95 15.27 -0.42 -1.44
CA MET A 95 14.96 -0.89 -2.79
C MET A 95 15.84 -2.06 -3.20
N SER A 96 15.31 -3.01 -3.96
CA SER A 96 16.08 -4.07 -4.58
C SER A 96 17.06 -3.51 -5.61
N SER A 97 18.06 -4.31 -5.97
CA SER A 97 18.97 -3.95 -7.06
C SER A 97 18.23 -3.77 -8.40
N GLY A 98 18.72 -2.89 -9.25
CA GLY A 98 18.19 -2.66 -10.60
C GLY A 98 16.97 -1.75 -10.68
N GLU A 99 16.14 -1.68 -9.63
CA GLU A 99 15.03 -0.73 -9.53
C GLU A 99 15.48 0.47 -8.70
N GLY A 100 15.89 1.52 -9.35
CA GLY A 100 16.57 2.64 -8.69
C GLY A 100 15.75 3.43 -7.67
N GLY A 101 14.44 3.24 -7.55
CA GLY A 101 13.57 4.12 -6.75
C GLY A 101 13.63 5.59 -7.23
N GLU A 102 14.18 5.82 -8.41
CA GLU A 102 14.37 7.15 -8.97
C GLU A 102 13.05 7.83 -9.26
N ASN A 103 12.10 7.08 -9.80
CA ASN A 103 10.77 7.62 -10.03
C ASN A 103 10.08 7.99 -8.72
N GLU A 104 10.17 7.14 -7.69
CA GLU A 104 9.58 7.45 -6.40
C GLU A 104 10.21 8.69 -5.78
N THR A 105 11.55 8.81 -5.82
CA THR A 105 12.26 10.01 -5.35
C THR A 105 11.80 11.26 -6.10
N ARG A 106 11.75 11.20 -7.44
CA ARG A 106 11.32 12.31 -8.29
C ARG A 106 9.90 12.75 -7.98
N ILE A 107 8.98 11.80 -7.82
CA ILE A 107 7.56 12.11 -7.49
C ILE A 107 7.44 12.63 -6.05
N GLN A 108 8.22 12.13 -5.12
CA GLN A 108 8.27 12.66 -3.75
C GLN A 108 8.72 14.13 -3.74
N ASP A 109 9.73 14.48 -4.55
CA ASP A 109 10.17 15.86 -4.70
C ASP A 109 9.08 16.74 -5.32
N GLU A 110 8.39 16.24 -6.35
CA GLU A 110 7.24 16.93 -6.94
C GLU A 110 6.11 17.17 -5.93
N ILE A 111 5.84 16.18 -5.07
CA ILE A 111 4.83 16.30 -4.00
C ILE A 111 5.24 17.41 -3.03
N LEU A 112 6.48 17.36 -2.52
CA LEU A 112 6.99 18.33 -1.56
C LEU A 112 6.99 19.77 -2.11
N GLN A 113 7.24 19.94 -3.41
CA GLN A 113 7.29 21.24 -4.04
C GLN A 113 5.92 21.80 -4.47
N ASN A 114 5.02 20.95 -4.92
CA ASN A 114 3.81 21.38 -5.64
C ASN A 114 2.49 21.05 -4.93
N VAL A 115 2.47 20.12 -3.98
CA VAL A 115 1.26 19.81 -3.21
C VAL A 115 1.15 20.75 -2.03
N LYS A 116 0.06 21.54 -1.97
CA LYS A 116 -0.13 22.54 -0.92
C LYS A 116 -0.37 21.95 0.47
N ASP A 117 -1.06 20.82 0.53
CA ASP A 117 -1.38 20.12 1.77
C ASP A 117 -0.97 18.65 1.64
N THR A 118 0.06 18.29 2.37
CA THR A 118 0.63 16.94 2.44
C THR A 118 0.29 16.22 3.75
N SER A 119 -0.62 16.75 4.57
CA SER A 119 -0.91 16.26 5.93
C SER A 119 -1.35 14.80 5.98
N ASN A 120 -2.01 14.32 4.91
CA ASN A 120 -2.45 12.93 4.73
C ASN A 120 -1.67 12.17 3.65
N LEU A 121 -0.48 12.65 3.28
CA LEU A 121 0.44 11.96 2.37
C LEU A 121 1.68 11.50 3.13
N ILE A 122 2.21 10.33 2.76
CA ILE A 122 3.46 9.83 3.31
C ILE A 122 4.60 10.36 2.44
N THR A 123 5.23 11.44 2.88
CA THR A 123 6.38 12.02 2.18
C THR A 123 7.68 11.57 2.83
N TYR A 124 8.71 11.39 2.00
CA TYR A 124 10.02 10.97 2.49
C TYR A 124 10.75 12.10 3.24
N LEU A 125 11.65 11.70 4.13
CA LEU A 125 12.45 12.59 4.97
C LEU A 125 13.86 12.77 4.44
N ALA A 126 14.40 11.72 3.82
CA ALA A 126 15.73 11.66 3.28
C ALA A 126 15.86 10.45 2.32
N THR A 127 16.91 10.45 1.53
CA THR A 127 17.33 9.30 0.72
C THR A 127 18.84 9.15 0.76
N PHE A 128 19.32 7.91 0.64
CA PHE A 128 20.76 7.60 0.53
C PHE A 128 20.95 6.29 -0.24
N LEU A 129 22.21 5.96 -0.56
CA LEU A 129 22.56 4.73 -1.24
C LEU A 129 23.37 3.82 -0.31
N LEU A 130 23.04 2.53 -0.31
CA LEU A 130 23.84 1.49 0.31
C LEU A 130 24.66 0.76 -0.75
N PRO A 131 25.95 0.49 -0.51
CA PRO A 131 26.78 -0.28 -1.43
C PRO A 131 26.36 -1.75 -1.40
N GLY A 132 25.96 -2.30 -2.53
CA GLY A 132 25.77 -3.72 -2.76
C GLY A 132 27.01 -4.39 -3.35
N ASN A 133 26.92 -5.67 -3.73
CA ASN A 133 28.04 -6.43 -4.31
C ASN A 133 28.53 -5.81 -5.63
N LYS A 134 27.61 -5.55 -6.57
CA LYS A 134 27.91 -4.96 -7.90
C LYS A 134 27.00 -3.79 -8.24
N CYS A 135 26.23 -3.30 -7.29
CA CYS A 135 25.22 -2.29 -7.48
C CYS A 135 25.07 -1.43 -6.23
N HIS A 136 24.14 -0.49 -6.27
CA HIS A 136 23.72 0.26 -5.10
C HIS A 136 22.23 0.03 -4.86
N HIS A 137 21.86 0.04 -3.58
CA HIS A 137 20.47 -0.04 -3.15
C HIS A 137 20.05 1.32 -2.61
N ARG A 138 19.03 1.90 -3.22
CA ARG A 138 18.46 3.15 -2.72
C ARG A 138 17.63 2.89 -1.49
N VAL A 139 17.82 3.75 -0.49
CA VAL A 139 16.99 3.77 0.71
C VAL A 139 16.21 5.07 0.74
N LEU A 140 14.90 4.95 0.93
CA LEU A 140 14.01 6.07 1.19
C LEU A 140 13.62 6.02 2.67
N VAL A 141 13.79 7.14 3.36
CA VAL A 141 13.48 7.28 4.78
C VAL A 141 12.14 7.95 4.93
N PHE A 142 11.19 7.30 5.59
CA PHE A 142 9.84 7.80 5.82
C PHE A 142 9.54 7.98 7.30
N PRO A 143 8.59 8.86 7.67
CA PRO A 143 8.05 8.85 9.03
C PRO A 143 7.38 7.49 9.31
N MET A 144 7.54 6.99 10.53
CA MET A 144 6.89 5.75 10.95
C MET A 144 5.37 5.89 10.87
N LYS A 145 4.71 4.90 10.25
CA LYS A 145 3.25 4.81 10.14
C LYS A 145 2.77 3.46 10.68
N GLY A 146 1.45 3.39 10.91
CA GLY A 146 0.78 2.17 11.34
C GLY A 146 0.58 1.18 10.20
N PRO A 147 -0.20 0.11 10.43
CA PRO A 147 -0.47 -0.90 9.41
C PRO A 147 -1.28 -0.31 8.26
N CYS A 148 -1.30 -1.01 7.12
CA CYS A 148 -2.19 -0.69 6.02
C CYS A 148 -3.65 -1.07 6.32
N LEU A 149 -4.59 -0.57 5.50
CA LEU A 149 -6.02 -0.88 5.59
C LEU A 149 -6.31 -2.30 5.06
N HIS A 150 -5.76 -3.32 5.72
CA HIS A 150 -6.01 -4.71 5.29
C HIS A 150 -7.45 -5.15 5.62
N PRO A 151 -8.12 -5.93 4.75
CA PRO A 151 -9.51 -6.36 4.95
C PRO A 151 -9.81 -7.03 6.29
N THR A 152 -8.86 -7.79 6.85
CA THR A 152 -9.02 -8.42 8.17
C THR A 152 -9.18 -7.40 9.30
N LEU A 153 -8.53 -6.24 9.19
CA LEU A 153 -8.65 -5.16 10.15
C LEU A 153 -9.99 -4.42 10.03
N LEU A 154 -10.52 -4.30 8.81
CA LEU A 154 -11.76 -3.56 8.54
C LEU A 154 -12.96 -4.13 9.27
N ARG A 155 -13.03 -5.46 9.46
CA ARG A 155 -14.18 -6.13 10.09
C ARG A 155 -14.48 -5.64 11.50
N ASN A 156 -13.46 -5.21 12.23
CA ASN A 156 -13.57 -4.77 13.62
C ASN A 156 -13.69 -3.24 13.77
N LEU A 157 -13.61 -2.48 12.66
CA LEU A 157 -13.66 -1.03 12.70
C LEU A 157 -15.08 -0.50 12.77
N SER A 158 -15.27 0.56 13.55
CA SER A 158 -16.51 1.32 13.54
C SER A 158 -16.74 1.98 12.18
N MET A 159 -17.99 2.23 11.82
CA MET A 159 -18.31 2.96 10.60
C MET A 159 -17.79 4.40 10.64
N ILE A 160 -17.70 5.00 11.81
CA ILE A 160 -17.10 6.33 12.01
C ILE A 160 -15.65 6.30 11.54
N THR A 161 -14.85 5.37 12.04
CA THR A 161 -13.43 5.21 11.64
C THR A 161 -13.29 4.93 10.14
N ARG A 162 -14.14 4.05 9.58
CA ARG A 162 -14.12 3.72 8.15
C ARG A 162 -14.43 4.92 7.26
N MET A 163 -15.45 5.71 7.61
CA MET A 163 -15.83 6.90 6.82
C MET A 163 -14.84 8.04 7.01
N SER A 164 -14.28 8.20 8.21
CA SER A 164 -13.15 9.12 8.44
C SER A 164 -11.94 8.77 7.56
N ALA A 165 -11.57 7.48 7.47
CA ALA A 165 -10.51 7.03 6.55
C ALA A 165 -10.85 7.36 5.10
N ALA A 166 -12.06 7.04 4.64
CA ALA A 166 -12.51 7.31 3.28
C ALA A 166 -12.39 8.80 2.94
N ARG A 167 -12.84 9.68 3.83
CA ARG A 167 -12.76 11.13 3.63
C ARG A 167 -11.31 11.62 3.56
N GLN A 168 -10.46 11.26 4.54
CA GLN A 168 -9.08 11.70 4.59
C GLN A 168 -8.27 11.23 3.36
N LEU A 169 -8.49 10.00 2.90
CA LEU A 169 -7.86 9.47 1.68
C LEU A 169 -8.32 10.21 0.42
N LEU A 170 -9.61 10.59 0.34
CA LEU A 170 -10.12 11.38 -0.78
C LEU A 170 -9.53 12.80 -0.79
N GLU A 171 -9.36 13.42 0.36
CA GLU A 171 -8.71 14.73 0.51
C GLU A 171 -7.25 14.65 0.07
N ALA A 172 -6.51 13.61 0.50
CA ALA A 172 -5.13 13.35 0.08
C ALA A 172 -5.02 13.17 -1.44
N LEU A 173 -5.90 12.34 -2.02
CA LEU A 173 -5.95 12.10 -3.47
C LEU A 173 -6.29 13.40 -4.22
N GLY A 174 -7.23 14.18 -3.72
CA GLY A 174 -7.59 15.47 -4.30
C GLY A 174 -6.44 16.47 -4.29
N ASN A 175 -5.56 16.40 -3.28
CA ASN A 175 -4.36 17.23 -3.19
C ASN A 175 -3.33 16.83 -4.26
N LEU A 176 -3.10 15.53 -4.48
CA LEU A 176 -2.26 15.02 -5.56
C LEU A 176 -2.76 15.43 -6.94
N HIS A 177 -4.06 15.21 -7.21
CA HIS A 177 -4.66 15.52 -8.49
C HIS A 177 -4.59 17.01 -8.83
N ARG A 178 -4.73 17.92 -7.84
CA ARG A 178 -4.55 19.36 -8.04
C ARG A 178 -3.12 19.74 -8.43
N ALA A 179 -2.14 18.97 -8.00
CA ALA A 179 -0.73 19.13 -8.39
C ALA A 179 -0.39 18.44 -9.73
N GLY A 180 -1.36 17.83 -10.38
CA GLY A 180 -1.15 17.13 -11.65
C GLY A 180 -0.56 15.73 -11.50
N ILE A 181 -0.58 15.14 -10.31
CA ILE A 181 0.03 13.83 -10.01
C ILE A 181 -1.06 12.76 -10.00
N VAL A 182 -0.87 11.70 -10.79
CA VAL A 182 -1.68 10.47 -10.83
C VAL A 182 -0.97 9.40 -10.00
N HIS A 183 -1.67 8.79 -9.04
CA HIS A 183 -1.07 7.79 -8.13
C HIS A 183 -0.80 6.45 -8.83
N ARG A 184 -1.73 5.95 -9.61
CA ARG A 184 -1.67 4.73 -10.43
C ARG A 184 -1.64 3.39 -9.67
N ASP A 185 -1.41 3.40 -8.37
CA ASP A 185 -1.36 2.20 -7.53
C ASP A 185 -2.18 2.35 -6.23
N LEU A 186 -3.37 2.95 -6.34
CA LEU A 186 -4.29 3.05 -5.22
C LEU A 186 -4.86 1.68 -4.89
N ASN A 187 -4.57 1.22 -3.68
CA ASN A 187 -5.08 -0.01 -3.08
C ASN A 187 -4.98 0.09 -1.55
N GLU A 188 -5.58 -0.85 -0.81
CA GLU A 188 -5.62 -0.84 0.65
C GLU A 188 -4.23 -0.92 1.30
N ARG A 189 -3.24 -1.52 0.63
CA ARG A 189 -1.87 -1.66 1.16
C ARG A 189 -1.11 -0.34 1.16
N ASN A 190 -1.50 0.59 0.30
CA ASN A 190 -0.90 1.92 0.17
C ASN A 190 -1.65 2.98 1.01
N CYS A 191 -2.68 2.55 1.77
CA CYS A 191 -3.44 3.35 2.71
C CYS A 191 -3.09 2.93 4.14
N MET A 192 -2.52 3.81 4.95
CA MET A 192 -1.93 3.47 6.24
C MET A 192 -2.52 4.28 7.38
N TRP A 193 -2.61 3.68 8.57
CA TRP A 193 -2.89 4.40 9.82
C TRP A 193 -1.74 5.29 10.26
N GLY A 194 -2.08 6.33 11.01
CA GLY A 194 -1.11 6.97 11.88
C GLY A 194 -0.77 6.07 13.07
N ILE A 195 0.37 6.34 13.67
CA ILE A 195 0.83 5.67 14.90
C ILE A 195 1.20 6.71 15.94
N VAL A 196 0.99 6.38 17.20
CA VAL A 196 1.51 7.15 18.32
C VAL A 196 3.04 7.12 18.26
N PRO A 197 3.75 8.26 18.41
CA PRO A 197 5.20 8.28 18.40
C PRO A 197 5.82 7.39 19.48
N LEU A 198 6.78 6.53 19.09
CA LEU A 198 7.44 5.57 19.98
C LEU A 198 8.86 6.00 20.40
N HIS A 199 9.36 7.09 19.84
CA HIS A 199 10.75 7.55 20.02
C HIS A 199 11.12 7.94 21.47
N HIS A 200 10.14 8.08 22.36
CA HIS A 200 10.34 8.30 23.79
C HIS A 200 10.55 7.00 24.57
N LEU A 201 10.32 5.86 23.92
CA LEU A 201 10.54 4.52 24.48
C LEU A 201 11.96 4.06 24.18
N ASP A 202 12.59 3.40 25.12
CA ASP A 202 13.78 2.60 24.86
C ASP A 202 13.44 1.33 24.05
N ARG A 203 14.44 0.61 23.56
CA ARG A 203 14.24 -0.59 22.73
C ARG A 203 13.44 -1.67 23.44
N SER A 204 13.72 -1.91 24.73
CA SER A 204 13.00 -2.91 25.53
C SER A 204 11.51 -2.58 25.62
N ALA A 205 11.18 -1.33 25.90
CA ALA A 205 9.79 -0.85 25.94
C ALA A 205 9.11 -0.90 24.56
N LYS A 206 9.84 -0.59 23.47
CA LYS A 206 9.33 -0.78 22.10
C LYS A 206 9.01 -2.24 21.83
N TYR A 207 9.91 -3.18 22.19
CA TYR A 207 9.67 -4.63 22.01
C TYR A 207 8.52 -5.14 22.86
N LYS A 208 8.32 -4.58 24.05
CA LYS A 208 7.14 -4.90 24.87
C LYS A 208 5.85 -4.41 24.22
N ALA A 209 5.87 -3.27 23.55
CA ALA A 209 4.69 -2.68 22.90
C ALA A 209 4.37 -3.29 21.54
N LEU A 210 5.38 -3.68 20.78
CA LEU A 210 5.30 -4.11 19.38
C LEU A 210 5.52 -5.61 19.16
N GLY A 211 5.92 -6.34 20.20
CA GLY A 211 6.44 -7.70 20.12
C GLY A 211 7.96 -7.73 19.90
N ARG A 212 8.60 -8.75 20.44
CA ARG A 212 10.04 -9.00 20.20
C ARG A 212 10.22 -9.51 18.77
N PRO A 213 11.24 -9.04 18.04
CA PRO A 213 11.55 -9.58 16.73
C PRO A 213 11.89 -11.07 16.82
N LEU A 214 11.27 -11.88 15.97
CA LEU A 214 11.67 -13.25 15.71
C LEU A 214 12.44 -13.28 14.41
N LYS A 215 13.65 -13.90 14.41
CA LYS A 215 14.59 -13.81 13.29
C LYS A 215 15.28 -15.12 12.99
N GLN A 216 15.76 -15.25 11.77
CA GLN A 216 16.53 -16.39 11.26
C GLN A 216 17.63 -15.86 10.33
N ILE A 217 18.80 -16.45 10.34
CA ILE A 217 19.83 -16.15 9.33
C ILE A 217 19.27 -16.59 7.96
N ILE A 218 19.45 -15.78 6.93
CA ILE A 218 18.99 -16.12 5.58
C ILE A 218 19.66 -17.44 5.16
N PRO A 219 18.87 -18.50 4.93
CA PRO A 219 19.41 -19.83 4.63
C PRO A 219 19.72 -20.00 3.12
N PHE A 220 20.44 -21.06 2.78
CA PHE A 220 20.60 -21.60 1.41
C PHE A 220 21.22 -20.68 0.35
N VAL A 221 21.64 -19.46 0.69
CA VAL A 221 22.21 -18.47 -0.23
C VAL A 221 23.60 -18.08 0.22
N GLU A 222 24.53 -18.02 -0.73
CA GLU A 222 25.85 -17.43 -0.51
C GLU A 222 25.75 -15.90 -0.63
N LEU A 223 25.61 -15.24 0.52
CA LEU A 223 25.46 -13.80 0.61
C LEU A 223 26.81 -13.09 0.62
N TRP A 224 26.91 -11.94 -0.04
CA TRP A 224 28.07 -11.05 0.03
C TRP A 224 28.23 -10.34 1.40
N LYS A 225 27.14 -10.28 2.18
CA LYS A 225 27.12 -9.86 3.59
C LYS A 225 26.05 -10.65 4.33
N GLN A 226 26.19 -10.80 5.63
CA GLN A 226 25.18 -11.46 6.46
C GLN A 226 23.85 -10.69 6.45
N GLY A 227 22.75 -11.43 6.49
CA GLY A 227 21.39 -10.90 6.57
C GLY A 227 20.48 -11.82 7.36
N GLU A 228 19.36 -11.26 7.82
CA GLU A 228 18.36 -11.96 8.61
C GLU A 228 16.98 -11.87 7.95
N LEU A 229 16.24 -12.97 7.90
CA LEU A 229 14.80 -12.98 7.77
C LEU A 229 14.22 -12.57 9.12
N VAL A 230 13.33 -11.60 9.14
CA VAL A 230 12.73 -11.11 10.39
C VAL A 230 11.23 -11.05 10.22
N ARG A 231 10.49 -11.61 11.17
CA ARG A 231 9.03 -11.55 11.19
C ARG A 231 8.57 -10.09 11.22
N PRO A 232 7.65 -9.67 10.32
CA PRO A 232 7.13 -8.32 10.34
C PRO A 232 6.43 -7.96 11.65
N ILE A 233 6.56 -6.71 12.03
CA ILE A 233 5.93 -6.13 13.22
C ILE A 233 4.41 -6.13 13.08
N GLU A 234 3.72 -6.46 14.16
CA GLU A 234 2.27 -6.27 14.28
C GLU A 234 1.98 -5.08 15.19
N ILE A 235 1.45 -4.01 14.63
CA ILE A 235 1.17 -2.78 15.38
C ILE A 235 -0.18 -2.92 16.09
N PRO A 236 -0.21 -2.95 17.44
CA PRO A 236 -1.44 -3.08 18.21
C PRO A 236 -2.42 -1.93 17.98
N GLU A 237 -3.71 -2.19 18.18
CA GLU A 237 -4.77 -1.22 17.95
C GLU A 237 -4.61 0.05 18.80
N ASN A 238 -4.24 -0.10 20.05
CA ASN A 238 -4.03 1.01 21.01
C ASN A 238 -2.88 1.96 20.63
N LEU A 239 -2.03 1.59 19.68
CA LEU A 239 -0.98 2.46 19.14
C LEU A 239 -1.40 3.16 17.84
N ARG A 240 -2.56 2.84 17.28
CA ARG A 240 -3.08 3.48 16.07
C ARG A 240 -3.77 4.81 16.41
N THR A 241 -3.71 5.76 15.49
CA THR A 241 -4.42 7.04 15.61
C THR A 241 -5.53 7.13 14.57
N GLU A 242 -6.51 8.01 14.77
CA GLU A 242 -7.60 8.26 13.82
C GLU A 242 -7.16 9.12 12.60
N LYS A 243 -5.88 9.03 12.23
CA LYS A 243 -5.32 9.65 11.03
C LYS A 243 -4.97 8.60 9.99
N PHE A 244 -5.29 8.90 8.74
CA PHE A 244 -5.05 8.03 7.62
C PHE A 244 -4.18 8.71 6.58
N TYR A 245 -3.32 7.94 5.94
CA TYR A 245 -2.30 8.45 5.02
C TYR A 245 -2.28 7.63 3.74
N LEU A 246 -2.08 8.32 2.63
CA LEU A 246 -1.81 7.71 1.33
C LEU A 246 -0.29 7.72 1.08
N GLY A 247 0.26 6.58 0.69
CA GLY A 247 1.69 6.40 0.45
C GLY A 247 1.98 5.51 -0.75
N ASP A 248 3.24 5.18 -0.93
CA ASP A 248 3.81 4.42 -2.05
C ASP A 248 3.56 5.05 -3.41
N PHE A 249 4.41 6.03 -3.73
CA PHE A 249 4.37 6.76 -5.01
C PHE A 249 5.31 6.18 -6.07
N GLY A 250 5.74 4.92 -5.91
CA GLY A 250 6.66 4.25 -6.83
C GLY A 250 6.14 4.18 -8.27
N LEU A 251 4.83 3.99 -8.45
CA LEU A 251 4.17 4.00 -9.76
C LEU A 251 3.57 5.35 -10.17
N ALA A 252 3.56 6.34 -9.27
CA ALA A 252 2.94 7.63 -9.54
C ALA A 252 3.66 8.39 -10.67
N MET A 253 2.92 9.26 -11.34
CA MET A 253 3.43 10.07 -12.45
C MET A 253 2.79 11.45 -12.48
N LYS A 254 3.49 12.41 -13.07
CA LYS A 254 2.90 13.69 -13.42
C LYS A 254 2.12 13.56 -14.73
N LEU A 255 0.95 14.14 -14.81
CA LEU A 255 0.16 14.10 -16.04
C LEU A 255 0.92 14.84 -17.15
N GLY A 256 1.14 14.15 -18.28
CA GLY A 256 1.93 14.66 -19.38
C GLY A 256 3.38 14.12 -19.45
N ASP A 257 3.85 13.41 -18.41
CA ASP A 257 5.12 12.70 -18.51
C ASP A 257 5.08 11.64 -19.62
N SER A 258 6.20 11.41 -20.27
CA SER A 258 6.32 10.33 -21.27
C SER A 258 6.09 8.98 -20.62
N MET A 259 5.20 8.18 -21.19
CA MET A 259 4.71 6.90 -20.67
C MET A 259 5.74 5.76 -20.72
N ALA A 260 6.93 5.96 -20.16
CA ALA A 260 7.94 4.88 -20.11
C ALA A 260 7.71 3.85 -19.00
N GLN A 261 6.77 4.08 -18.07
CA GLN A 261 6.57 3.19 -16.93
C GLN A 261 5.37 2.26 -17.08
N HIS A 262 5.69 0.96 -17.12
CA HIS A 262 4.72 -0.11 -16.99
C HIS A 262 4.36 -0.28 -15.50
N GLY A 263 3.10 -0.60 -15.22
CA GLY A 263 2.61 -0.89 -13.88
C GLY A 263 1.10 -0.68 -13.78
N TYR A 264 0.48 -1.56 -13.04
CA TYR A 264 -0.96 -1.54 -12.75
C TYR A 264 -1.14 -1.78 -11.26
N PRO A 265 -2.19 -1.22 -10.64
CA PRO A 265 -2.59 -1.62 -9.31
C PRO A 265 -3.02 -3.10 -9.32
N PRO A 266 -3.17 -3.74 -8.16
CA PRO A 266 -3.78 -5.06 -8.09
C PRO A 266 -5.10 -5.08 -8.86
N MET A 267 -5.39 -6.20 -9.56
CA MET A 267 -6.48 -6.30 -10.53
C MET A 267 -7.84 -5.82 -9.99
N GLN A 268 -8.13 -6.07 -8.70
CA GLN A 268 -9.37 -5.66 -8.06
C GLN A 268 -9.53 -4.15 -7.90
N PHE A 269 -8.44 -3.40 -7.92
CA PHE A 269 -8.43 -1.92 -7.85
C PHE A 269 -8.23 -1.28 -9.22
N CYS A 270 -7.85 -2.06 -10.23
CA CYS A 270 -7.58 -1.56 -11.57
C CYS A 270 -8.88 -1.20 -12.30
N SER A 271 -8.95 -0.01 -12.86
CA SER A 271 -10.11 0.40 -13.63
C SER A 271 -10.23 -0.36 -14.95
N PRO A 272 -11.46 -0.67 -15.42
CA PRO A 272 -11.66 -1.46 -16.64
C PRO A 272 -11.07 -0.80 -17.90
N ASP A 273 -11.06 0.54 -17.98
CA ASP A 273 -10.40 1.28 -19.07
C ASP A 273 -8.89 1.04 -19.08
N ARG A 274 -8.24 0.98 -17.92
CA ARG A 274 -6.81 0.64 -17.81
C ARG A 274 -6.54 -0.79 -18.28
N LEU A 275 -7.36 -1.74 -17.87
CA LEU A 275 -7.28 -3.12 -18.35
C LEU A 275 -7.46 -3.21 -19.88
N HIS A 276 -8.23 -2.30 -20.47
CA HIS A 276 -8.42 -2.17 -21.92
C HIS A 276 -7.41 -1.19 -22.57
N ARG A 277 -6.18 -1.10 -22.02
CA ARG A 277 -5.04 -0.37 -22.59
C ARG A 277 -5.24 1.16 -22.73
N LYS A 278 -6.18 1.75 -22.00
CA LYS A 278 -6.26 3.22 -21.93
C LYS A 278 -5.14 3.76 -21.04
N GLY A 279 -4.66 4.95 -21.35
CA GLY A 279 -3.63 5.61 -20.57
C GLY A 279 -4.05 5.90 -19.12
N PRO A 280 -3.10 6.01 -18.17
CA PRO A 280 -3.41 6.43 -16.81
C PRO A 280 -3.95 7.87 -16.78
N SER A 281 -4.88 8.12 -15.87
CA SER A 281 -5.51 9.42 -15.70
C SER A 281 -6.02 9.57 -14.26
N PHE A 282 -6.40 10.75 -13.85
CA PHE A 282 -7.06 10.96 -12.55
C PHE A 282 -8.32 10.10 -12.39
N ALA A 283 -9.01 9.79 -13.49
CA ALA A 283 -10.20 8.97 -13.46
C ALA A 283 -9.92 7.49 -13.11
N CYS A 284 -8.71 6.96 -13.41
CA CYS A 284 -8.34 5.62 -12.98
C CYS A 284 -8.10 5.57 -11.46
N ASP A 285 -7.48 6.60 -10.88
CA ASP A 285 -7.33 6.71 -9.43
C ASP A 285 -8.70 6.83 -8.72
N MET A 286 -9.62 7.58 -9.32
CA MET A 286 -10.99 7.68 -8.78
C MET A 286 -11.72 6.34 -8.75
N TRP A 287 -11.52 5.49 -9.77
CA TRP A 287 -12.04 4.11 -9.74
C TRP A 287 -11.43 3.32 -8.58
N SER A 288 -10.11 3.30 -8.48
CA SER A 288 -9.39 2.60 -7.41
C SER A 288 -9.80 3.10 -6.02
N TYR A 289 -9.90 4.43 -5.85
CA TYR A 289 -10.42 5.03 -4.62
C TYR A 289 -11.85 4.56 -4.31
N MET A 290 -12.72 4.48 -5.31
CA MET A 290 -14.10 4.06 -5.09
C MET A 290 -14.20 2.58 -4.71
N VAL A 291 -13.27 1.74 -5.18
CA VAL A 291 -13.17 0.36 -4.69
C VAL A 291 -12.80 0.35 -3.20
N ILE A 292 -11.82 1.17 -2.77
CA ILE A 292 -11.47 1.32 -1.35
C ILE A 292 -12.66 1.86 -0.54
N PHE A 293 -13.34 2.90 -1.03
CA PHE A 293 -14.54 3.43 -0.36
C PHE A 293 -15.63 2.37 -0.21
N ALA A 294 -15.90 1.60 -1.26
CA ALA A 294 -16.88 0.52 -1.22
C ALA A 294 -16.48 -0.57 -0.23
N GLU A 295 -15.19 -0.93 -0.19
CA GLU A 295 -14.67 -1.91 0.77
C GLU A 295 -14.78 -1.39 2.22
N LEU A 296 -14.44 -0.13 2.47
CA LEU A 296 -14.62 0.52 3.78
C LEU A 296 -16.09 0.55 4.21
N TYR A 297 -17.01 0.84 3.28
CA TYR A 297 -18.43 0.93 3.58
C TYR A 297 -19.10 -0.45 3.71
N LEU A 298 -18.85 -1.35 2.77
CA LEU A 298 -19.48 -2.68 2.69
C LEU A 298 -18.80 -3.72 3.59
N GLY A 299 -17.51 -3.54 3.92
CA GLY A 299 -16.66 -4.56 4.54
C GLY A 299 -16.16 -5.63 3.55
N HIS A 300 -16.45 -5.48 2.27
CA HIS A 300 -16.09 -6.41 1.19
C HIS A 300 -15.80 -5.65 -0.11
N LEU A 301 -14.94 -6.25 -0.94
CA LEU A 301 -14.68 -5.73 -2.29
C LEU A 301 -15.96 -5.76 -3.13
N PRO A 302 -16.28 -4.69 -3.88
CA PRO A 302 -17.49 -4.63 -4.69
C PRO A 302 -17.45 -5.59 -5.89
N PHE A 303 -16.26 -5.93 -6.36
CA PHE A 303 -16.05 -6.78 -7.53
C PHE A 303 -15.12 -7.95 -7.18
N PRO A 304 -15.66 -9.14 -6.83
CA PRO A 304 -14.85 -10.32 -6.52
C PRO A 304 -14.13 -10.86 -7.77
N THR A 305 -12.97 -11.50 -7.56
CA THR A 305 -12.12 -12.01 -8.65
C THR A 305 -12.29 -13.50 -8.97
N PHE A 306 -13.07 -14.23 -8.18
CA PHE A 306 -13.19 -15.68 -8.28
C PHE A 306 -14.13 -16.16 -9.41
N LEU A 307 -14.83 -15.28 -10.11
CA LEU A 307 -15.70 -15.63 -11.21
C LEU A 307 -14.90 -16.10 -12.44
N LYS A 308 -15.49 -16.99 -13.25
CA LYS A 308 -14.92 -17.33 -14.56
C LYS A 308 -14.80 -16.05 -15.40
N GLY A 309 -13.59 -15.76 -15.87
CA GLY A 309 -13.26 -14.49 -16.52
C GLY A 309 -12.82 -13.37 -15.56
N GLY A 310 -12.64 -13.68 -14.28
CA GLY A 310 -12.02 -12.79 -13.29
C GLY A 310 -12.80 -11.52 -13.01
N ILE A 311 -12.06 -10.46 -12.73
CA ILE A 311 -12.61 -9.15 -12.32
C ILE A 311 -13.58 -8.55 -13.35
N ILE A 312 -13.32 -8.72 -14.64
CA ILE A 312 -14.17 -8.18 -15.70
C ILE A 312 -15.57 -8.80 -15.66
N SER A 313 -15.68 -10.11 -15.45
CA SER A 313 -16.98 -10.77 -15.29
C SER A 313 -17.77 -10.20 -14.11
N SER A 314 -17.10 -9.91 -13.00
CA SER A 314 -17.74 -9.30 -11.83
C SER A 314 -18.21 -7.87 -12.09
N ILE A 315 -17.39 -7.07 -12.76
CA ILE A 315 -17.74 -5.69 -13.15
C ILE A 315 -18.94 -5.70 -14.11
N VAL A 316 -18.92 -6.54 -15.15
CA VAL A 316 -20.03 -6.64 -16.11
C VAL A 316 -21.30 -7.17 -15.44
N ARG A 317 -21.19 -8.13 -14.55
CA ARG A 317 -22.34 -8.65 -13.79
C ARG A 317 -22.99 -7.56 -12.93
N CYS A 318 -22.18 -6.66 -12.39
CA CYS A 318 -22.65 -5.58 -11.51
C CYS A 318 -23.14 -4.34 -12.28
N LEU A 319 -22.40 -3.91 -13.31
CA LEU A 319 -22.61 -2.63 -13.99
C LEU A 319 -23.23 -2.74 -15.39
N GLY A 320 -23.33 -3.98 -15.94
CA GLY A 320 -23.74 -4.21 -17.33
C GLY A 320 -22.55 -4.25 -18.30
N PRO A 321 -22.82 -4.28 -19.61
CA PRO A 321 -21.80 -4.57 -20.61
C PRO A 321 -20.74 -3.49 -20.74
N LEU A 322 -19.54 -3.91 -21.07
CA LEU A 322 -18.44 -3.02 -21.46
C LEU A 322 -18.76 -2.31 -22.79
N PRO A 323 -18.18 -1.14 -23.05
CA PRO A 323 -18.28 -0.48 -24.34
C PRO A 323 -17.85 -1.42 -25.48
N GLU A 324 -18.66 -1.53 -26.53
CA GLU A 324 -18.40 -2.41 -27.67
C GLU A 324 -17.03 -2.15 -28.32
N GLY A 325 -16.63 -0.88 -28.42
CA GLY A 325 -15.34 -0.47 -28.97
C GLY A 325 -14.11 -0.91 -28.14
N TRP A 326 -14.30 -1.58 -27.00
CA TRP A 326 -13.21 -2.12 -26.19
C TRP A 326 -12.95 -3.61 -26.48
N LYS A 327 -13.82 -4.26 -27.27
CA LYS A 327 -13.66 -5.67 -27.64
C LYS A 327 -12.29 -5.92 -28.29
N GLY A 328 -11.57 -6.94 -27.77
CA GLY A 328 -10.24 -7.31 -28.25
C GLY A 328 -9.07 -6.51 -27.63
N LEU A 329 -9.32 -5.44 -26.85
CA LEU A 329 -8.25 -4.70 -26.19
C LEU A 329 -7.76 -5.38 -24.89
N TYR A 330 -8.59 -6.17 -24.25
CA TYR A 330 -8.26 -6.96 -23.07
C TYR A 330 -8.42 -8.45 -23.39
N THR A 331 -7.40 -9.24 -23.05
CA THR A 331 -7.40 -10.69 -23.28
C THR A 331 -7.25 -11.40 -21.94
N HIS A 332 -8.15 -12.33 -21.65
CA HIS A 332 -8.11 -13.20 -20.49
C HIS A 332 -8.40 -14.64 -20.93
N PRO A 333 -7.71 -15.68 -20.39
CA PRO A 333 -7.93 -17.08 -20.80
C PRO A 333 -9.38 -17.55 -20.67
N GLY A 334 -10.12 -17.02 -19.69
CA GLY A 334 -11.54 -17.25 -19.50
C GLY A 334 -12.43 -16.14 -20.06
N GLY A 335 -11.92 -15.29 -20.96
CA GLY A 335 -12.64 -14.16 -21.54
C GLY A 335 -13.89 -14.56 -22.28
N LEU A 336 -14.93 -13.72 -22.21
CA LEU A 336 -16.24 -13.95 -22.80
C LEU A 336 -16.61 -12.80 -23.73
N ASP A 337 -17.04 -13.13 -24.94
CA ASP A 337 -17.57 -12.13 -25.89
C ASP A 337 -18.81 -11.41 -25.34
N SER A 338 -19.58 -12.09 -24.49
CA SER A 338 -20.76 -11.52 -23.81
C SER A 338 -20.47 -10.32 -22.92
N TRP A 339 -19.19 -10.08 -22.53
CA TRP A 339 -18.84 -8.84 -21.80
C TRP A 339 -19.18 -7.56 -22.56
N TYR A 340 -19.25 -7.65 -23.90
CA TYR A 340 -19.47 -6.49 -24.81
C TYR A 340 -20.86 -6.51 -25.45
N ASP A 341 -21.72 -7.48 -25.11
CA ASP A 341 -23.08 -7.56 -25.64
C ASP A 341 -23.95 -6.49 -24.97
N GLN A 342 -24.29 -5.45 -25.72
CA GLN A 342 -25.08 -4.30 -25.25
C GLN A 342 -26.52 -4.65 -24.87
N HIS A 343 -27.00 -5.87 -25.14
CA HIS A 343 -28.30 -6.37 -24.67
C HIS A 343 -28.23 -6.95 -23.25
N THR A 344 -27.02 -7.24 -22.76
CA THR A 344 -26.82 -7.74 -21.40
C THR A 344 -27.15 -6.64 -20.39
N LYS A 345 -27.92 -7.01 -19.33
CA LYS A 345 -28.24 -6.10 -18.22
C LYS A 345 -27.46 -6.50 -16.99
N PRO A 346 -27.23 -5.57 -16.03
CA PRO A 346 -26.73 -5.93 -14.71
C PRO A 346 -27.57 -7.06 -14.10
N HIS A 347 -26.91 -7.96 -13.39
CA HIS A 347 -27.62 -9.06 -12.73
C HIS A 347 -28.39 -8.52 -11.51
N PRO A 348 -29.72 -8.75 -11.39
CA PRO A 348 -30.54 -8.10 -10.37
C PRO A 348 -30.09 -8.33 -8.92
N GLU A 349 -29.45 -9.49 -8.64
CA GLU A 349 -28.93 -9.82 -7.30
C GLU A 349 -27.51 -9.34 -7.06
N HIS A 350 -26.84 -8.79 -8.08
CA HIS A 350 -25.41 -8.40 -8.02
C HIS A 350 -25.17 -6.98 -8.50
N ASP A 351 -26.21 -6.23 -8.82
CA ASP A 351 -26.09 -4.80 -9.07
C ASP A 351 -25.67 -4.04 -7.79
N LEU A 352 -25.30 -2.78 -7.93
CA LEU A 352 -24.85 -1.97 -6.81
C LEU A 352 -25.90 -1.85 -5.70
N ALA A 353 -27.17 -1.71 -6.05
CA ALA A 353 -28.25 -1.54 -5.06
C ALA A 353 -28.44 -2.81 -4.23
N SER A 354 -28.48 -3.96 -4.88
CA SER A 354 -28.59 -5.27 -4.23
C SER A 354 -27.38 -5.60 -3.38
N THR A 355 -26.19 -5.27 -3.87
CA THR A 355 -24.91 -5.41 -3.13
C THR A 355 -24.94 -4.57 -1.85
N ILE A 356 -25.36 -3.30 -1.92
CA ILE A 356 -25.49 -2.44 -0.74
C ILE A 356 -26.50 -3.03 0.23
N GLY A 357 -27.67 -3.45 -0.25
CA GLY A 357 -28.72 -4.04 0.58
C GLY A 357 -28.28 -5.31 1.29
N TYR A 358 -27.49 -6.15 0.64
CA TYR A 358 -26.99 -7.41 1.17
C TYR A 358 -25.93 -7.21 2.26
N PHE A 359 -24.92 -6.37 2.00
CA PHE A 359 -23.80 -6.16 2.95
C PHE A 359 -24.13 -5.15 4.05
N ARG A 360 -25.12 -4.29 3.85
CA ARG A 360 -25.55 -3.28 4.83
C ARG A 360 -27.07 -3.34 5.06
N PRO A 361 -27.55 -4.49 5.57
CA PRO A 361 -28.99 -4.65 5.82
C PRO A 361 -29.55 -3.69 6.88
N GLU A 362 -28.68 -3.18 7.79
CA GLU A 362 -29.03 -2.22 8.84
C GLU A 362 -29.13 -0.77 8.34
N ALA A 363 -28.54 -0.44 7.18
CA ALA A 363 -28.60 0.91 6.62
C ALA A 363 -30.04 1.22 6.16
N ASP A 364 -30.53 2.42 6.50
CA ASP A 364 -31.84 2.86 6.05
C ASP A 364 -31.88 3.19 4.55
N LEU A 365 -33.08 3.43 4.03
CA LEU A 365 -33.29 3.66 2.61
C LEU A 365 -32.58 4.92 2.10
N ASP A 366 -32.50 5.96 2.92
CA ASP A 366 -31.87 7.22 2.52
C ASP A 366 -30.35 7.07 2.45
N GLU A 367 -29.75 6.42 3.44
CA GLU A 367 -28.33 6.07 3.40
C GLU A 367 -27.99 5.24 2.17
N ARG A 368 -28.77 4.17 1.90
CA ARG A 368 -28.56 3.31 0.72
C ARG A 368 -28.68 4.09 -0.59
N LYS A 369 -29.61 5.04 -0.71
CA LYS A 369 -29.74 5.92 -1.87
C LYS A 369 -28.51 6.81 -2.06
N HIS A 370 -27.99 7.40 -0.98
CA HIS A 370 -26.79 8.23 -1.04
C HIS A 370 -25.57 7.42 -1.45
N VAL A 371 -25.37 6.23 -0.86
CA VAL A 371 -24.25 5.34 -1.21
C VAL A 371 -24.37 4.88 -2.67
N LEU A 372 -25.55 4.45 -3.11
CA LEU A 372 -25.79 4.07 -4.50
C LEU A 372 -25.48 5.21 -5.46
N SER A 373 -25.91 6.44 -5.14
CA SER A 373 -25.62 7.62 -5.93
C SER A 373 -24.11 7.85 -6.07
N VAL A 374 -23.35 7.79 -4.97
CA VAL A 374 -21.89 7.95 -4.97
C VAL A 374 -21.21 6.88 -5.80
N LEU A 375 -21.53 5.60 -5.56
CA LEU A 375 -20.93 4.49 -6.28
C LEU A 375 -21.22 4.56 -7.79
N SER A 376 -22.47 4.82 -8.19
CA SER A 376 -22.87 4.86 -9.60
C SER A 376 -22.22 5.99 -10.39
N ARG A 377 -21.87 7.11 -9.74
CA ARG A 377 -21.23 8.25 -10.40
C ARG A 377 -19.73 8.12 -10.60
N VAL A 378 -19.11 7.13 -9.96
CA VAL A 378 -17.68 6.83 -10.15
C VAL A 378 -17.49 5.49 -10.85
N PHE A 379 -18.29 4.46 -10.52
CA PHE A 379 -18.28 3.20 -11.25
C PHE A 379 -19.00 3.32 -12.60
N THR A 380 -18.41 4.09 -13.49
CA THR A 380 -18.82 4.22 -14.89
C THR A 380 -17.67 3.89 -15.82
N TYR A 381 -17.95 3.24 -16.95
CA TYR A 381 -16.93 2.84 -17.91
C TYR A 381 -16.24 4.05 -18.57
N CYS A 382 -16.98 5.12 -18.82
CA CYS A 382 -16.42 6.33 -19.41
C CYS A 382 -15.63 7.13 -18.38
N PRO A 383 -14.29 7.25 -18.49
CA PRO A 383 -13.47 7.97 -17.52
C PRO A 383 -13.89 9.43 -17.36
N ASP A 384 -14.29 10.10 -18.46
CA ASP A 384 -14.66 11.52 -18.44
C ASP A 384 -15.97 11.79 -17.68
N LYS A 385 -16.78 10.76 -17.44
CA LYS A 385 -18.03 10.85 -16.67
C LYS A 385 -17.83 10.58 -15.18
N ARG A 386 -16.66 10.08 -14.76
CA ARG A 386 -16.37 9.83 -13.36
C ARG A 386 -16.20 11.14 -12.60
N LEU A 387 -16.75 11.21 -11.40
CA LEU A 387 -16.50 12.35 -10.52
C LEU A 387 -15.00 12.45 -10.22
N THR A 388 -14.48 13.66 -10.31
CA THR A 388 -13.15 13.98 -9.77
C THR A 388 -13.19 13.99 -8.25
N ALA A 389 -12.01 13.89 -7.58
CA ALA A 389 -11.94 13.98 -6.13
C ALA A 389 -12.56 15.28 -5.59
N ALA A 390 -12.32 16.41 -6.26
CA ALA A 390 -12.90 17.70 -5.88
C ALA A 390 -14.42 17.75 -6.05
N GLN A 391 -14.98 17.10 -7.06
CA GLN A 391 -16.43 16.99 -7.25
C GLN A 391 -17.06 16.06 -6.21
N LEU A 392 -16.44 14.93 -5.94
CA LEU A 392 -16.93 13.97 -4.95
C LEU A 392 -16.94 14.55 -3.53
N LEU A 393 -15.90 15.27 -3.11
CA LEU A 393 -15.86 15.99 -1.82
C LEU A 393 -16.99 17.02 -1.65
N ARG A 394 -17.52 17.55 -2.76
CA ARG A 394 -18.65 18.51 -2.76
C ARG A 394 -20.00 17.85 -3.03
N ASP A 395 -20.01 16.58 -3.38
CA ASP A 395 -21.22 15.86 -3.74
C ASP A 395 -22.19 15.80 -2.55
N PRO A 396 -23.46 16.15 -2.72
CA PRO A 396 -24.43 16.15 -1.62
C PRO A 396 -24.61 14.76 -0.99
N SER A 397 -24.59 13.69 -1.79
CA SER A 397 -24.73 12.33 -1.28
C SER A 397 -23.50 11.88 -0.49
N PHE A 398 -22.27 12.21 -0.97
CA PHE A 398 -21.07 11.93 -0.24
C PHE A 398 -21.04 12.68 1.11
N ARG A 399 -21.41 13.95 1.12
CA ARG A 399 -21.51 14.74 2.37
C ARG A 399 -22.54 14.16 3.32
N ALA A 400 -23.72 13.80 2.84
CA ALA A 400 -24.76 13.19 3.68
C ALA A 400 -24.25 11.90 4.36
N ILE A 401 -23.45 11.08 3.65
CA ILE A 401 -22.81 9.91 4.24
C ILE A 401 -21.78 10.33 5.31
N MET A 402 -20.91 11.30 5.02
CA MET A 402 -19.90 11.76 5.98
C MET A 402 -20.55 12.39 7.22
N ASP A 403 -21.52 13.28 7.05
CA ASP A 403 -22.26 13.93 8.15
C ASP A 403 -22.96 12.90 9.05
N ARG A 404 -23.54 11.84 8.46
CA ARG A 404 -24.19 10.75 9.22
C ARG A 404 -23.23 10.06 10.19
N TYR A 405 -21.97 9.95 9.83
CA TYR A 405 -20.93 9.31 10.65
C TYR A 405 -20.03 10.32 11.38
N GLY A 406 -20.37 11.60 11.35
CA GLY A 406 -19.66 12.66 12.08
C GLY A 406 -18.27 12.97 11.52
N CYS A 407 -18.06 12.80 10.22
CA CYS A 407 -16.77 13.01 9.54
C CYS A 407 -16.76 14.33 8.74
#